data_e84400655faaea860e73fd8bc45b4bb5
#
_entry.id   e84400655faaea860e73fd8bc45b4bb5
#
_cell.length_a   1.000
_cell.length_b   1.000
_cell.length_c   1.000
_cell.angle_alpha   90.00
_cell.angle_beta   90.00
_cell.angle_gamma   90.00
#
_symmetry.space_group_name_H-M   'P 1'
#
loop_
_entity.id
_entity.type
_entity.pdbx_description
1 polymer ?
#
loop_
_entity_poly.entity_id
_entity_poly.type
_entity_poly.pdbx_seq_one_letter_code
_entity_poly.pdbx_strand_id
1 'polypeptide(L)'
;MTKLSSRDIKKIIGAVTTVIAMGGAYLAKEAVALPFLHKSNETPSKTIKQGSTSNQDKTELNQKEFKSGMAIKEDVNSGKSTLNPSEWVGPKITYSPLDSENRVGAATAYLTKENYGKSEGREGQKWSPTGWHNQALKVNGKRVFPQNRGHLIGYTMTFNLDNDGNKKPGELGSIDNPKNLFSQSSYSNQVTFQTYEEMVRTSIKKGSKVTYRVEPIFKDNELMARGLWAQAVSDTGDLNFNVYIYNVQPGVEFNYSTGTSKANPNFEVK
;
A
#
# COMPACT_ATOMS: atom_id res chain seq x y z
N MET A 1 -15.37 21.59 -43.06
CA MET A 1 -14.51 20.58 -42.38
C MET A 1 -13.06 20.91 -42.74
N THR A 2 -12.37 21.58 -41.83
CA THR A 2 -10.98 22.06 -42.05
C THR A 2 -10.04 20.92 -41.66
N LYS A 3 -9.26 20.40 -42.64
CA LYS A 3 -8.25 19.36 -42.40
C LYS A 3 -7.08 19.99 -41.64
N LEU A 4 -6.77 19.43 -40.50
CA LEU A 4 -5.57 19.76 -39.70
C LEU A 4 -4.30 19.40 -40.50
N SER A 5 -3.30 20.29 -40.46
CA SER A 5 -2.06 20.11 -41.18
C SER A 5 -1.12 19.08 -40.47
N SER A 6 -0.21 18.48 -41.23
CA SER A 6 0.78 17.51 -40.67
C SER A 6 1.69 18.11 -39.59
N ARG A 7 1.76 19.44 -39.48
CA ARG A 7 2.52 20.14 -38.40
C ARG A 7 1.77 20.18 -37.09
N ASP A 8 0.44 20.22 -37.13
CA ASP A 8 -0.39 20.23 -35.92
C ASP A 8 -0.45 18.83 -35.26
N ILE A 9 -0.44 17.79 -36.08
CA ILE A 9 -0.37 16.40 -35.58
C ILE A 9 0.97 16.11 -34.88
N LYS A 10 2.09 16.64 -35.38
CA LYS A 10 3.41 16.47 -34.73
C LYS A 10 3.52 17.21 -33.41
N LYS A 11 2.82 18.33 -33.22
CA LYS A 11 2.79 19.05 -31.93
C LYS A 11 1.96 18.31 -30.88
N ILE A 12 0.88 17.65 -31.28
CA ILE A 12 0.04 16.86 -30.37
C ILE A 12 0.77 15.58 -29.92
N ILE A 13 1.49 14.93 -30.82
CA ILE A 13 2.31 13.74 -30.50
C ILE A 13 3.50 14.10 -29.59
N GLY A 14 4.11 15.28 -29.79
CA GLY A 14 5.20 15.75 -28.91
C GLY A 14 4.76 16.09 -27.49
N ALA A 15 3.54 16.53 -27.28
CA ALA A 15 3.01 16.87 -25.94
C ALA A 15 2.63 15.62 -25.14
N VAL A 16 2.20 14.55 -25.81
CA VAL A 16 1.85 13.28 -25.14
C VAL A 16 3.09 12.48 -24.70
N THR A 17 4.18 12.56 -25.51
CA THR A 17 5.45 11.87 -25.18
C THR A 17 6.22 12.51 -24.03
N THR A 18 6.05 13.79 -23.76
CA THR A 18 6.76 14.49 -22.69
C THR A 18 6.15 14.20 -21.30
N VAL A 19 4.88 13.82 -21.21
CA VAL A 19 4.23 13.45 -19.94
C VAL A 19 4.56 12.00 -19.53
N ILE A 20 4.85 11.12 -20.51
CA ILE A 20 5.24 9.71 -20.25
C ILE A 20 6.73 9.61 -19.84
N ALA A 21 7.58 10.55 -20.29
CA ALA A 21 9.02 10.52 -20.00
C ALA A 21 9.42 10.94 -18.58
N MET A 22 8.52 11.57 -17.81
CA MET A 22 8.82 11.92 -16.41
C MET A 22 8.37 10.88 -15.37
N GLY A 23 7.60 9.88 -15.77
CA GLY A 23 7.25 8.74 -14.92
C GLY A 23 8.11 7.49 -15.15
N GLY A 24 8.89 7.45 -16.24
CA GLY A 24 9.62 6.28 -16.69
C GLY A 24 11.12 6.20 -16.34
N ALA A 25 11.70 7.25 -15.78
CA ALA A 25 13.15 7.32 -15.59
C ALA A 25 13.70 6.67 -14.30
N TYR A 26 12.84 5.98 -13.51
CA TYR A 26 13.28 5.28 -12.30
C TYR A 26 13.18 3.74 -12.41
N LEU A 27 12.86 3.20 -13.58
CA LEU A 27 12.66 1.74 -13.76
C LEU A 27 13.76 1.05 -14.60
N ALA A 28 14.95 1.60 -14.67
CA ALA A 28 16.05 0.92 -15.35
C ALA A 28 17.34 1.00 -14.53
N LYS A 29 17.47 0.10 -13.55
CA LYS A 29 18.67 -0.66 -13.16
C LYS A 29 18.50 -1.14 -11.72
N GLU A 30 18.13 -2.34 -11.62
CA GLU A 30 18.70 -3.44 -10.84
C GLU A 30 17.67 -4.57 -10.76
N ALA A 31 17.86 -5.54 -11.62
CA ALA A 31 17.26 -6.85 -11.42
C ALA A 31 17.96 -7.47 -10.20
N VAL A 32 17.38 -7.31 -9.01
CA VAL A 32 17.81 -8.06 -7.83
C VAL A 32 17.32 -9.49 -8.00
N ALA A 33 18.25 -10.38 -8.26
CA ALA A 33 18.02 -11.81 -8.23
C ALA A 33 17.47 -12.22 -6.87
N LEU A 34 16.35 -12.93 -6.85
CA LEU A 34 15.78 -13.55 -5.65
C LEU A 34 16.79 -14.53 -5.06
N PRO A 35 17.13 -14.46 -3.77
CA PRO A 35 17.98 -15.47 -3.17
C PRO A 35 17.21 -16.78 -3.02
N PHE A 36 17.77 -17.84 -3.57
CA PHE A 36 17.33 -19.21 -3.42
C PHE A 36 17.36 -19.64 -1.96
N LEU A 37 16.32 -20.36 -1.56
CA LEU A 37 16.15 -21.02 -0.27
C LEU A 37 17.36 -21.88 0.12
N HIS A 38 18.04 -21.53 1.19
CA HIS A 38 18.96 -22.41 1.88
C HIS A 38 18.17 -23.24 2.89
N LYS A 39 18.19 -24.56 2.72
CA LYS A 39 17.76 -25.53 3.73
C LYS A 39 18.73 -25.49 4.91
N SER A 40 18.27 -25.09 6.08
CA SER A 40 18.94 -25.38 7.35
C SER A 40 18.08 -26.33 8.15
N ASN A 41 18.70 -27.45 8.54
CA ASN A 41 18.18 -28.42 9.52
C ASN A 41 18.16 -27.75 10.89
N GLU A 42 17.01 -27.69 11.54
CA GLU A 42 16.93 -27.38 12.97
C GLU A 42 15.88 -28.20 13.70
N THR A 43 16.30 -28.61 14.87
CA THR A 43 15.70 -29.45 15.89
C THR A 43 14.49 -28.79 16.56
N PRO A 44 13.52 -29.54 17.13
CA PRO A 44 12.23 -29.01 17.54
C PRO A 44 12.28 -28.22 18.84
N SER A 45 11.75 -27.02 18.88
CA SER A 45 11.53 -26.27 20.11
C SER A 45 10.12 -25.71 20.22
N LYS A 46 9.45 -26.15 21.26
CA LYS A 46 8.32 -25.60 22.03
C LYS A 46 7.09 -25.07 21.29
N THR A 47 6.01 -25.80 21.44
CA THR A 47 4.61 -25.40 21.32
C THR A 47 4.34 -24.07 22.03
N ILE A 48 4.08 -23.00 21.28
CA ILE A 48 3.53 -21.74 21.78
C ILE A 48 2.04 -21.71 21.45
N LYS A 49 1.25 -21.46 22.47
CA LYS A 49 -0.22 -21.37 22.41
C LYS A 49 -0.66 -20.28 21.42
N GLN A 50 -1.41 -20.67 20.41
CA GLN A 50 -2.07 -19.81 19.43
C GLN A 50 -3.21 -19.06 20.13
N GLY A 51 -3.18 -17.72 20.14
CA GLY A 51 -4.28 -16.90 20.65
C GLY A 51 -3.97 -15.48 21.08
N SER A 52 -2.71 -15.01 21.01
CA SER A 52 -2.33 -13.67 21.55
C SER A 52 -1.50 -12.80 20.62
N THR A 53 -1.16 -13.25 19.42
CA THR A 53 -0.12 -12.62 18.60
C THR A 53 -0.53 -11.29 17.97
N SER A 54 -1.75 -11.11 17.49
CA SER A 54 -2.13 -9.91 16.71
C SER A 54 -2.21 -8.61 17.53
N ASN A 55 -2.65 -8.67 18.78
CA ASN A 55 -2.73 -7.49 19.65
C ASN A 55 -1.37 -7.11 20.21
N GLN A 56 -0.52 -8.09 20.50
CA GLN A 56 0.84 -7.85 20.97
C GLN A 56 1.69 -7.25 19.84
N ASP A 57 1.63 -7.80 18.63
CA ASP A 57 2.30 -7.28 17.45
C ASP A 57 1.90 -5.82 17.20
N LYS A 58 0.61 -5.49 17.24
CA LYS A 58 0.12 -4.11 17.07
C LYS A 58 0.68 -3.17 18.15
N THR A 59 0.73 -3.60 19.41
CA THR A 59 1.27 -2.78 20.51
C THR A 59 2.75 -2.49 20.29
N GLU A 60 3.52 -3.47 19.82
CA GLU A 60 4.94 -3.27 19.48
C GLU A 60 5.11 -2.35 18.27
N LEU A 61 4.28 -2.50 17.23
CA LEU A 61 4.33 -1.67 16.03
C LEU A 61 3.98 -0.20 16.33
N ASN A 62 3.08 0.07 17.27
CA ASN A 62 2.74 1.44 17.71
C ASN A 62 3.92 2.19 18.33
N GLN A 63 4.91 1.48 18.85
CA GLN A 63 6.11 2.08 19.46
C GLN A 63 7.24 2.31 18.47
N LYS A 64 7.11 1.82 17.22
CA LYS A 64 8.17 1.95 16.22
C LYS A 64 8.33 3.38 15.76
N GLU A 65 9.59 3.81 15.71
CA GLU A 65 9.99 5.11 15.20
C GLU A 65 11.05 4.93 14.10
N PHE A 66 10.85 5.59 12.96
CA PHE A 66 11.84 5.60 11.89
C PHE A 66 12.94 6.61 12.20
N LYS A 67 14.18 6.18 12.06
CA LYS A 67 15.36 7.06 12.10
C LYS A 67 15.99 7.11 10.72
N SER A 68 16.46 8.29 10.30
CA SER A 68 17.14 8.47 9.01
C SER A 68 18.22 7.42 8.81
N GLY A 69 18.26 6.81 7.63
CA GLY A 69 19.18 5.72 7.28
C GLY A 69 18.70 4.30 7.60
N MET A 70 17.54 4.14 8.23
CA MET A 70 16.93 2.82 8.42
C MET A 70 16.32 2.27 7.12
N ALA A 71 16.09 0.95 7.09
CA ALA A 71 15.30 0.31 6.05
C ALA A 71 13.82 0.74 6.17
N ILE A 72 13.16 0.94 5.01
CA ILE A 72 11.75 1.37 4.98
C ILE A 72 10.79 0.31 5.51
N LYS A 73 11.19 -0.94 5.57
CA LYS A 73 10.35 -2.06 5.97
C LYS A 73 11.05 -3.01 6.94
N GLU A 74 10.24 -3.70 7.71
CA GLU A 74 10.67 -4.77 8.60
C GLU A 74 9.72 -5.96 8.48
N ASP A 75 10.26 -7.17 8.51
CA ASP A 75 9.43 -8.37 8.57
C ASP A 75 8.85 -8.53 9.99
N VAL A 76 7.55 -8.76 10.07
CA VAL A 76 6.84 -9.08 11.30
C VAL A 76 6.68 -10.60 11.37
N ASN A 77 6.84 -11.21 12.53
CA ASN A 77 6.74 -12.65 12.71
C ASN A 77 7.60 -13.44 11.69
N SER A 78 8.85 -13.00 11.48
CA SER A 78 9.77 -13.59 10.48
C SER A 78 9.19 -13.63 9.06
N GLY A 79 8.40 -12.64 8.69
CA GLY A 79 7.74 -12.51 7.39
C GLY A 79 6.57 -13.46 7.17
N LYS A 80 6.11 -14.19 8.18
CA LYS A 80 5.00 -15.15 8.07
C LYS A 80 3.70 -14.54 8.55
N SER A 81 2.67 -14.58 7.70
CA SER A 81 1.31 -14.15 8.04
C SER A 81 0.75 -14.93 9.22
N THR A 82 0.03 -14.24 10.09
CA THR A 82 -0.78 -14.85 11.17
C THR A 82 -2.23 -15.11 10.74
N LEU A 83 -2.59 -14.73 9.50
CA LEU A 83 -3.90 -15.00 8.93
C LEU A 83 -4.07 -16.48 8.63
N ASN A 84 -5.28 -16.99 8.87
CA ASN A 84 -5.63 -18.37 8.59
C ASN A 84 -6.36 -18.49 7.24
N PRO A 85 -5.79 -19.13 6.22
CA PRO A 85 -6.46 -19.27 4.91
C PRO A 85 -7.76 -20.07 4.97
N SER A 86 -7.97 -20.93 5.99
CA SER A 86 -9.22 -21.68 6.16
C SER A 86 -10.41 -20.81 6.63
N GLU A 87 -10.14 -19.59 7.12
CA GLU A 87 -11.17 -18.60 7.48
C GLU A 87 -11.67 -17.79 6.27
N TRP A 88 -11.27 -18.13 5.07
CA TRP A 88 -11.73 -17.46 3.86
C TRP A 88 -13.23 -17.69 3.65
N VAL A 89 -14.02 -16.60 3.61
CA VAL A 89 -15.49 -16.65 3.66
C VAL A 89 -16.19 -16.22 2.36
N GLY A 90 -15.42 -16.04 1.29
CA GLY A 90 -15.95 -15.56 0.00
C GLY A 90 -15.43 -14.16 -0.34
N PRO A 91 -15.59 -13.70 -1.60
CA PRO A 91 -15.14 -12.38 -2.01
C PRO A 91 -15.84 -11.29 -1.21
N LYS A 92 -15.09 -10.61 -0.35
CA LYS A 92 -15.55 -9.45 0.40
C LYS A 92 -14.37 -8.68 1.02
N ILE A 93 -14.62 -7.46 1.46
CA ILE A 93 -13.71 -6.70 2.32
C ILE A 93 -14.45 -6.32 3.60
N THR A 94 -13.82 -6.55 4.74
CA THR A 94 -14.30 -6.04 6.03
C THR A 94 -13.46 -4.83 6.39
N TYR A 95 -14.08 -3.66 6.41
CA TYR A 95 -13.46 -2.42 6.85
C TYR A 95 -13.77 -2.16 8.31
N SER A 96 -12.77 -1.74 9.09
CA SER A 96 -13.03 -1.17 10.40
C SER A 96 -13.77 0.17 10.24
N PRO A 97 -14.66 0.55 11.16
CA PRO A 97 -15.19 1.91 11.20
C PRO A 97 -14.04 2.91 11.42
N LEU A 98 -14.26 4.17 11.02
CA LEU A 98 -13.37 5.24 11.42
C LEU A 98 -13.40 5.40 12.96
N ASP A 99 -12.27 5.77 13.54
CA ASP A 99 -12.19 6.03 14.98
C ASP A 99 -12.68 7.45 15.34
N SER A 100 -12.54 7.84 16.62
CA SER A 100 -12.98 9.15 17.11
C SER A 100 -12.28 10.34 16.45
N GLU A 101 -11.06 10.14 15.95
CA GLU A 101 -10.29 11.14 15.20
C GLU A 101 -10.55 11.06 13.68
N ASN A 102 -11.54 10.27 13.21
CA ASN A 102 -11.83 9.96 11.81
C ASN A 102 -10.67 9.28 11.08
N ARG A 103 -9.79 8.55 11.80
CA ARG A 103 -8.70 7.78 11.20
C ARG A 103 -9.23 6.43 10.74
N VAL A 104 -8.72 5.96 9.61
CA VAL A 104 -9.06 4.65 9.08
C VAL A 104 -8.38 3.55 9.90
N GLY A 105 -9.13 2.48 10.17
CA GLY A 105 -8.61 1.28 10.82
C GLY A 105 -8.18 0.20 9.82
N ALA A 106 -8.21 -1.05 10.24
CA ALA A 106 -7.83 -2.18 9.38
C ALA A 106 -8.87 -2.47 8.29
N ALA A 107 -8.38 -2.92 7.13
CA ALA A 107 -9.18 -3.59 6.12
C ALA A 107 -8.71 -5.05 5.96
N THR A 108 -9.63 -6.00 5.98
CA THR A 108 -9.36 -7.42 5.69
C THR A 108 -10.13 -7.83 4.46
N ALA A 109 -9.41 -8.18 3.41
CA ALA A 109 -9.96 -8.56 2.11
C ALA A 109 -9.82 -10.07 1.88
N TYR A 110 -10.90 -10.68 1.41
CA TYR A 110 -10.98 -12.06 0.95
C TYR A 110 -11.16 -12.02 -0.57
N LEU A 111 -10.08 -12.25 -1.30
CA LEU A 111 -9.97 -11.95 -2.72
C LEU A 111 -9.88 -13.21 -3.59
N THR A 112 -10.42 -13.09 -4.79
CA THR A 112 -10.26 -14.05 -5.89
C THR A 112 -9.98 -13.30 -7.19
N LYS A 113 -9.80 -14.03 -8.28
CA LYS A 113 -9.63 -13.45 -9.62
C LYS A 113 -10.80 -12.53 -10.03
N GLU A 114 -12.02 -12.74 -9.51
CA GLU A 114 -13.19 -11.89 -9.78
C GLU A 114 -13.00 -10.44 -9.30
N ASN A 115 -12.17 -10.24 -8.27
CA ASN A 115 -11.93 -8.92 -7.69
C ASN A 115 -10.82 -8.14 -8.41
N TYR A 116 -10.16 -8.77 -9.38
CA TYR A 116 -9.11 -8.13 -10.15
C TYR A 116 -9.68 -7.36 -11.35
N GLY A 117 -9.34 -6.08 -11.45
CA GLY A 117 -9.68 -5.23 -12.59
C GLY A 117 -8.53 -4.32 -13.00
N LYS A 118 -8.76 -3.56 -14.08
CA LYS A 118 -7.78 -2.60 -14.62
C LYS A 118 -8.01 -1.21 -14.02
N SER A 119 -6.98 -0.39 -13.98
CA SER A 119 -7.06 1.00 -13.48
C SER A 119 -7.43 2.03 -14.56
N GLU A 120 -7.65 1.59 -15.80
CA GLU A 120 -8.06 2.46 -16.90
C GLU A 120 -9.43 3.10 -16.64
N GLY A 121 -9.56 4.39 -16.90
CA GLY A 121 -10.83 5.13 -16.78
C GLY A 121 -11.27 5.42 -15.33
N ARG A 122 -10.43 5.14 -14.31
CA ARG A 122 -10.78 5.48 -12.93
C ARG A 122 -10.87 7.00 -12.74
N GLU A 123 -11.85 7.42 -11.95
CA GLU A 123 -11.99 8.82 -11.54
C GLU A 123 -10.87 9.25 -10.56
N GLY A 124 -10.77 10.57 -10.35
CA GLY A 124 -9.88 11.13 -9.33
C GLY A 124 -10.44 10.97 -7.92
N GLN A 125 -9.57 10.83 -6.92
CA GLN A 125 -9.94 10.79 -5.50
C GLN A 125 -10.28 12.21 -5.01
N LYS A 126 -11.38 12.33 -4.26
CA LYS A 126 -11.88 13.60 -3.67
C LYS A 126 -11.72 13.61 -2.15
N TRP A 127 -11.88 12.45 -1.49
CA TRP A 127 -11.78 12.33 -0.04
C TRP A 127 -10.37 12.68 0.45
N SER A 128 -10.32 13.46 1.53
CA SER A 128 -9.07 13.80 2.20
C SER A 128 -9.01 13.09 3.56
N PRO A 129 -8.19 12.06 3.70
CA PRO A 129 -8.02 11.36 4.98
C PRO A 129 -7.36 12.26 6.03
N THR A 130 -7.41 11.87 7.30
CA THR A 130 -6.75 12.61 8.38
C THR A 130 -5.26 12.79 8.08
N GLY A 131 -4.69 13.92 8.50
CA GLY A 131 -3.29 14.25 8.23
C GLY A 131 -2.96 14.53 6.76
N TRP A 132 -3.96 14.79 5.91
CA TRP A 132 -3.74 15.13 4.51
C TRP A 132 -3.25 16.57 4.32
N HIS A 133 -1.97 16.73 3.94
CA HIS A 133 -1.33 18.03 3.66
C HIS A 133 -0.36 17.91 2.48
N ASN A 134 -0.86 17.52 1.30
CA ASN A 134 -0.02 17.26 0.13
C ASN A 134 0.41 18.56 -0.59
N GLN A 135 1.16 19.40 0.11
CA GLN A 135 1.78 20.59 -0.49
C GLN A 135 3.12 20.23 -1.14
N ALA A 136 3.40 20.85 -2.28
CA ALA A 136 4.66 20.62 -2.96
C ALA A 136 5.84 21.18 -2.16
N LEU A 137 6.87 20.38 -1.98
CA LEU A 137 8.15 20.74 -1.38
C LEU A 137 9.24 20.81 -2.45
N LYS A 138 10.29 21.58 -2.19
CA LYS A 138 11.52 21.58 -3.01
C LYS A 138 12.61 20.81 -2.28
N VAL A 139 12.93 19.60 -2.76
CA VAL A 139 13.97 18.72 -2.21
C VAL A 139 15.07 18.56 -3.24
N ASN A 140 16.30 18.94 -2.91
CA ASN A 140 17.45 18.88 -3.82
C ASN A 140 17.15 19.50 -5.20
N GLY A 141 16.46 20.65 -5.21
CA GLY A 141 16.10 21.36 -6.43
C GLY A 141 14.87 20.79 -7.17
N LYS A 142 14.38 19.61 -6.81
CA LYS A 142 13.21 18.95 -7.43
C LYS A 142 11.94 19.24 -6.65
N ARG A 143 10.83 19.39 -7.38
CA ARG A 143 9.49 19.50 -6.79
C ARG A 143 8.98 18.11 -6.41
N VAL A 144 8.60 17.92 -5.15
CA VAL A 144 8.09 16.67 -4.60
C VAL A 144 6.72 16.91 -3.97
N PHE A 145 5.75 16.05 -4.29
CA PHE A 145 4.48 15.95 -3.57
C PHE A 145 4.59 14.77 -2.62
N PRO A 146 4.74 15.01 -1.29
CA PRO A 146 5.18 13.97 -0.38
C PRO A 146 4.11 12.95 0.01
N GLN A 147 2.83 13.24 -0.23
CA GLN A 147 1.73 12.37 0.18
C GLN A 147 0.88 11.90 -1.00
N ASN A 148 0.33 10.70 -0.84
CA ASN A 148 -0.74 10.13 -1.66
C ASN A 148 -1.93 9.79 -0.77
N ARG A 149 -3.14 9.82 -1.34
CA ARG A 149 -4.31 9.16 -0.76
C ARG A 149 -4.15 7.67 -1.00
N GLY A 150 -3.42 7.00 -0.08
CA GLY A 150 -3.09 5.59 -0.20
C GLY A 150 -4.30 4.71 0.09
N HIS A 151 -4.53 3.69 -0.74
CA HIS A 151 -5.53 2.66 -0.45
C HIS A 151 -4.96 1.62 0.51
N LEU A 152 -5.79 1.10 1.41
CA LEU A 152 -5.46 -0.11 2.16
C LEU A 152 -5.54 -1.33 1.24
N ILE A 153 -6.67 -1.47 0.56
CA ILE A 153 -6.86 -2.47 -0.49
C ILE A 153 -6.93 -1.73 -1.83
N GLY A 154 -5.95 -1.98 -2.68
CA GLY A 154 -5.77 -1.23 -3.93
C GLY A 154 -6.98 -1.33 -4.86
N TYR A 155 -7.27 -0.23 -5.57
CA TYR A 155 -8.39 -0.11 -6.51
C TYR A 155 -8.57 -1.33 -7.42
N THR A 156 -7.47 -1.84 -7.97
CA THR A 156 -7.49 -2.98 -8.91
C THR A 156 -7.83 -4.33 -8.26
N MET A 157 -8.02 -4.37 -6.94
CA MET A 157 -8.37 -5.56 -6.16
C MET A 157 -9.75 -5.45 -5.50
N THR A 158 -10.53 -4.42 -5.83
CA THR A 158 -11.84 -4.15 -5.21
C THR A 158 -13.01 -4.23 -6.21
N PHE A 159 -12.79 -4.80 -7.41
CA PHE A 159 -13.85 -4.99 -8.40
C PHE A 159 -14.88 -6.01 -7.90
N ASN A 160 -16.14 -5.85 -8.35
CA ASN A 160 -17.29 -6.65 -7.93
C ASN A 160 -17.58 -6.61 -6.42
N LEU A 161 -17.12 -5.53 -5.74
CA LEU A 161 -17.41 -5.24 -4.34
C LEU A 161 -17.94 -3.81 -4.21
N ASP A 162 -18.96 -3.61 -3.38
CA ASP A 162 -19.47 -2.28 -3.04
C ASP A 162 -18.55 -1.54 -2.04
N ASN A 163 -18.90 -0.29 -1.71
CA ASN A 163 -18.13 0.52 -0.76
C ASN A 163 -18.17 0.00 0.69
N ASP A 164 -19.09 -0.90 1.02
CA ASP A 164 -19.12 -1.59 2.31
C ASP A 164 -18.32 -2.91 2.28
N GLY A 165 -17.79 -3.26 1.11
CA GLY A 165 -16.97 -4.44 0.88
C GLY A 165 -17.77 -5.71 0.59
N ASN A 166 -19.08 -5.63 0.37
CA ASN A 166 -19.92 -6.77 0.03
C ASN A 166 -19.85 -7.09 -1.46
N LYS A 167 -20.05 -8.37 -1.80
CA LYS A 167 -20.10 -8.82 -3.20
C LYS A 167 -21.20 -8.11 -3.96
N LYS A 168 -20.83 -7.41 -5.05
CA LYS A 168 -21.75 -6.71 -5.96
C LYS A 168 -21.21 -6.82 -7.39
N PRO A 169 -21.67 -7.85 -8.13
CA PRO A 169 -21.20 -8.08 -9.49
C PRO A 169 -21.40 -6.88 -10.41
N GLY A 170 -20.36 -6.54 -11.20
CA GLY A 170 -20.37 -5.40 -12.13
C GLY A 170 -19.94 -4.08 -11.50
N GLU A 171 -19.72 -4.02 -10.18
CA GLU A 171 -19.20 -2.82 -9.54
C GLU A 171 -17.73 -2.61 -9.91
N LEU A 172 -17.38 -1.36 -10.20
CA LEU A 172 -15.99 -0.96 -10.45
C LEU A 172 -15.21 -0.92 -9.14
N GLY A 173 -13.89 -0.87 -9.23
CA GLY A 173 -13.04 -0.74 -8.07
C GLY A 173 -13.35 0.50 -7.21
N SER A 174 -13.19 0.38 -5.90
CA SER A 174 -13.42 1.45 -4.94
C SER A 174 -12.29 2.48 -5.01
N ILE A 175 -12.59 3.70 -5.47
CA ILE A 175 -11.58 4.77 -5.65
C ILE A 175 -11.53 5.73 -4.48
N ASP A 176 -12.67 6.06 -3.87
CA ASP A 176 -12.82 7.19 -2.93
C ASP A 176 -13.59 6.79 -1.66
N ASN A 177 -13.28 5.62 -1.11
CA ASN A 177 -13.90 5.10 0.10
C ASN A 177 -13.15 5.61 1.35
N PRO A 178 -13.77 6.39 2.25
CA PRO A 178 -13.13 6.86 3.48
C PRO A 178 -12.56 5.77 4.37
N LYS A 179 -13.17 4.59 4.39
CA LYS A 179 -12.73 3.42 5.18
C LYS A 179 -11.55 2.67 4.54
N ASN A 180 -11.13 3.09 3.34
CA ASN A 180 -10.07 2.44 2.56
C ASN A 180 -8.89 3.38 2.24
N LEU A 181 -8.92 4.63 2.72
CA LEU A 181 -7.94 5.66 2.38
C LEU A 181 -7.24 6.23 3.61
N PHE A 182 -5.93 6.43 3.52
CA PHE A 182 -5.14 7.13 4.54
C PHE A 182 -4.06 8.02 3.91
N SER A 183 -3.56 8.97 4.68
CA SER A 183 -2.44 9.83 4.27
C SER A 183 -1.15 9.01 4.27
N GLN A 184 -0.72 8.60 3.08
CA GLN A 184 0.48 7.78 2.88
C GLN A 184 1.57 8.58 2.18
N SER A 185 2.83 8.39 2.55
CA SER A 185 3.93 8.99 1.81
C SER A 185 3.98 8.42 0.38
N SER A 186 4.33 9.27 -0.57
CA SER A 186 4.42 8.85 -1.98
C SER A 186 5.41 7.71 -2.17
N TYR A 187 6.53 7.73 -1.44
CA TYR A 187 7.55 6.69 -1.52
C TYR A 187 7.09 5.36 -0.92
N SER A 188 6.51 5.38 0.29
CA SER A 188 5.91 4.18 0.90
C SER A 188 4.86 3.56 -0.02
N ASN A 189 3.97 4.38 -0.61
CA ASN A 189 2.88 3.93 -1.47
C ASN A 189 3.38 3.37 -2.81
N GLN A 190 4.15 4.16 -3.56
CA GLN A 190 4.45 3.89 -4.96
C GLN A 190 5.69 3.01 -5.16
N VAL A 191 6.58 2.93 -4.17
CA VAL A 191 7.81 2.14 -4.28
C VAL A 191 7.73 0.86 -3.47
N THR A 192 7.40 0.96 -2.18
CA THR A 192 7.48 -0.20 -1.28
C THR A 192 6.19 -0.99 -1.23
N PHE A 193 5.06 -0.35 -0.90
CA PHE A 193 3.79 -1.05 -0.71
C PHE A 193 3.26 -1.65 -2.01
N GLN A 194 3.45 -0.97 -3.14
CA GLN A 194 3.08 -1.47 -4.47
C GLN A 194 3.68 -2.86 -4.76
N THR A 195 4.87 -3.17 -4.25
CA THR A 195 5.50 -4.49 -4.43
C THR A 195 4.65 -5.59 -3.77
N TYR A 196 4.17 -5.37 -2.56
CA TYR A 196 3.31 -6.32 -1.84
C TYR A 196 1.93 -6.45 -2.47
N GLU A 197 1.34 -5.34 -2.92
CA GLU A 197 0.11 -5.38 -3.68
C GLU A 197 0.25 -6.19 -5.00
N GLU A 198 1.40 -6.09 -5.70
CA GLU A 198 1.63 -6.89 -6.91
C GLU A 198 1.77 -8.38 -6.61
N MET A 199 2.34 -8.76 -5.46
CA MET A 199 2.35 -10.15 -5.01
C MET A 199 0.92 -10.67 -4.83
N VAL A 200 0.03 -9.90 -4.17
CA VAL A 200 -1.40 -10.24 -4.01
C VAL A 200 -2.08 -10.35 -5.37
N ARG A 201 -1.94 -9.33 -6.24
CA ARG A 201 -2.50 -9.34 -7.60
C ARG A 201 -2.04 -10.54 -8.42
N THR A 202 -0.78 -10.91 -8.30
CA THR A 202 -0.21 -12.06 -9.01
C THR A 202 -0.83 -13.36 -8.53
N SER A 203 -1.01 -13.55 -7.23
CA SER A 203 -1.61 -14.75 -6.65
C SER A 203 -3.09 -14.89 -7.07
N ILE A 204 -3.90 -13.83 -6.96
CA ILE A 204 -5.32 -13.90 -7.39
C ILE A 204 -5.47 -14.11 -8.90
N LYS A 205 -4.59 -13.53 -9.73
CA LYS A 205 -4.58 -13.77 -11.19
C LYS A 205 -4.34 -15.23 -11.53
N LYS A 206 -3.50 -15.93 -10.76
CA LYS A 206 -3.25 -17.37 -10.90
C LYS A 206 -4.44 -18.24 -10.45
N GLY A 207 -5.42 -17.66 -9.77
CA GLY A 207 -6.63 -18.35 -9.32
C GLY A 207 -6.67 -18.69 -7.83
N SER A 208 -5.66 -18.28 -7.06
CA SER A 208 -5.64 -18.49 -5.61
C SER A 208 -6.72 -17.65 -4.91
N LYS A 209 -7.24 -18.19 -3.80
CA LYS A 209 -8.02 -17.44 -2.81
C LYS A 209 -7.05 -16.81 -1.83
N VAL A 210 -7.10 -15.50 -1.69
CA VAL A 210 -6.16 -14.74 -0.87
C VAL A 210 -6.90 -14.07 0.28
N THR A 211 -6.41 -14.25 1.51
CA THR A 211 -6.76 -13.39 2.64
C THR A 211 -5.66 -12.34 2.78
N TYR A 212 -6.03 -11.07 2.71
CA TYR A 212 -5.12 -9.91 2.71
C TYR A 212 -5.61 -8.88 3.72
N ARG A 213 -4.76 -8.49 4.67
CA ARG A 213 -5.07 -7.50 5.70
C ARG A 213 -4.06 -6.37 5.68
N VAL A 214 -4.55 -5.15 5.72
CA VAL A 214 -3.74 -3.93 5.85
C VAL A 214 -4.29 -3.07 6.97
N GLU A 215 -3.41 -2.61 7.84
CA GLU A 215 -3.74 -1.76 8.97
C GLU A 215 -2.75 -0.59 9.08
N PRO A 216 -3.20 0.66 8.96
CA PRO A 216 -2.36 1.81 9.27
C PRO A 216 -2.10 1.87 10.77
N ILE A 217 -0.86 2.12 11.15
CA ILE A 217 -0.43 2.17 12.53
C ILE A 217 -0.23 3.62 12.94
N PHE A 218 -1.15 4.12 13.74
CA PHE A 218 -1.09 5.45 14.33
C PHE A 218 -0.53 5.34 15.75
N LYS A 219 0.29 6.31 16.17
CA LYS A 219 0.74 6.43 17.55
C LYS A 219 -0.15 7.46 18.27
N ASP A 220 -0.67 7.09 19.41
CA ASP A 220 -1.54 7.95 20.24
C ASP A 220 -2.62 8.67 19.40
N ASN A 221 -2.70 9.99 19.49
CA ASN A 221 -3.67 10.83 18.76
C ASN A 221 -3.09 11.44 17.47
N GLU A 222 -2.03 10.85 16.90
CA GLU A 222 -1.46 11.35 15.65
C GLU A 222 -2.44 11.20 14.49
N LEU A 223 -2.49 12.21 13.61
CA LEU A 223 -3.41 12.23 12.48
C LEU A 223 -2.85 11.56 11.22
N MET A 224 -1.54 11.32 11.15
CA MET A 224 -0.88 10.58 10.09
C MET A 224 -0.28 9.29 10.65
N ALA A 225 -0.52 8.17 9.98
CA ALA A 225 0.04 6.89 10.41
C ALA A 225 1.57 6.88 10.32
N ARG A 226 2.24 6.28 11.31
CA ARG A 226 3.69 6.06 11.33
C ARG A 226 4.15 5.00 10.33
N GLY A 227 3.28 4.08 10.00
CA GLY A 227 3.49 3.01 9.03
C GLY A 227 2.21 2.28 8.70
N LEU A 228 2.34 1.22 7.93
CA LEU A 228 1.27 0.28 7.67
C LEU A 228 1.75 -1.14 7.93
N TRP A 229 0.89 -1.93 8.55
CA TRP A 229 1.10 -3.35 8.77
C TRP A 229 0.30 -4.11 7.72
N ALA A 230 0.99 -4.85 6.86
CA ALA A 230 0.37 -5.60 5.78
C ALA A 230 0.75 -7.08 5.88
N GLN A 231 -0.25 -7.95 5.73
CA GLN A 231 -0.03 -9.39 5.69
C GLN A 231 -1.01 -10.07 4.74
N ALA A 232 -0.54 -11.11 4.07
CA ALA A 232 -1.37 -11.91 3.18
C ALA A 232 -1.00 -13.38 3.24
N VAL A 233 -1.97 -14.23 2.93
CA VAL A 233 -1.79 -15.66 2.75
C VAL A 233 -2.76 -16.17 1.69
N SER A 234 -2.32 -17.14 0.86
CA SER A 234 -3.17 -17.83 -0.12
C SER A 234 -3.51 -19.25 0.33
N ASP A 235 -4.62 -19.78 -0.18
CA ASP A 235 -5.02 -21.18 0.02
C ASP A 235 -4.09 -22.18 -0.68
N THR A 236 -3.38 -21.75 -1.72
CA THR A 236 -2.42 -22.58 -2.48
C THR A 236 -1.00 -22.54 -1.94
N GLY A 237 -0.72 -21.64 -0.98
CA GLY A 237 0.62 -21.47 -0.41
C GLY A 237 1.61 -20.70 -1.30
N ASP A 238 1.18 -20.16 -2.44
CA ASP A 238 2.01 -19.37 -3.34
C ASP A 238 2.26 -17.94 -2.85
N LEU A 239 1.54 -17.52 -1.81
CA LEU A 239 1.64 -16.21 -1.18
C LEU A 239 1.61 -16.34 0.34
N ASN A 240 2.64 -15.79 0.99
CA ASN A 240 2.67 -15.63 2.45
C ASN A 240 3.64 -14.50 2.78
N PHE A 241 3.15 -13.42 3.38
CA PHE A 241 4.00 -12.36 3.92
C PHE A 241 3.36 -11.67 5.14
N ASN A 242 4.21 -11.06 5.95
CA ASN A 242 3.84 -10.23 7.09
C ASN A 242 4.91 -9.15 7.25
N VAL A 243 4.57 -7.89 7.01
CA VAL A 243 5.51 -6.79 6.91
C VAL A 243 4.95 -5.51 7.54
N TYR A 244 5.82 -4.78 8.22
CA TYR A 244 5.60 -3.40 8.60
C TYR A 244 6.38 -2.48 7.66
N ILE A 245 5.70 -1.49 7.09
CA ILE A 245 6.29 -0.52 6.17
C ILE A 245 6.16 0.86 6.80
N TYR A 246 7.28 1.53 7.02
CA TYR A 246 7.29 2.88 7.55
C TYR A 246 6.70 3.89 6.55
N ASN A 247 5.91 4.82 7.06
CA ASN A 247 5.27 5.85 6.26
C ASN A 247 6.18 7.09 6.13
N VAL A 248 7.27 6.93 5.41
CA VAL A 248 8.37 7.90 5.26
C VAL A 248 8.66 8.23 3.80
N GLN A 249 9.30 9.38 3.57
CA GLN A 249 9.66 9.90 2.25
C GLN A 249 11.11 10.37 2.27
N PRO A 250 12.01 9.89 1.37
CA PRO A 250 13.36 10.41 1.26
C PRO A 250 13.37 11.93 1.05
N GLY A 251 14.20 12.63 1.79
CA GLY A 251 14.33 14.08 1.71
C GLY A 251 13.18 14.87 2.35
N VAL A 252 12.27 14.21 3.07
CA VAL A 252 11.10 14.85 3.70
C VAL A 252 10.93 14.35 5.13
N GLU A 253 10.67 15.26 6.02
CA GLU A 253 10.34 14.99 7.42
C GLU A 253 8.86 15.33 7.65
N PHE A 254 8.10 14.35 8.17
CA PHE A 254 6.68 14.52 8.51
C PHE A 254 6.49 14.86 9.99
N ASN A 255 5.54 15.72 10.26
CA ASN A 255 4.94 15.86 11.58
C ASN A 255 3.71 14.93 11.64
N TYR A 256 3.83 13.78 12.25
CA TYR A 256 2.75 12.78 12.29
C TYR A 256 1.53 13.25 13.10
N SER A 257 1.73 14.16 14.09
CA SER A 257 0.59 14.71 14.86
C SER A 257 -0.37 15.50 13.97
N THR A 258 0.14 16.12 12.88
CA THR A 258 -0.68 16.96 12.00
C THR A 258 -0.75 16.46 10.56
N GLY A 259 0.22 15.66 10.11
CA GLY A 259 0.42 15.26 8.73
C GLY A 259 1.17 16.30 7.87
N THR A 260 1.56 17.44 8.44
CA THR A 260 2.37 18.43 7.72
C THR A 260 3.77 17.91 7.45
N SER A 261 4.47 18.50 6.48
CA SER A 261 5.80 18.07 6.07
C SER A 261 6.73 19.23 5.77
N LYS A 262 8.03 19.00 5.92
CA LYS A 262 9.09 19.94 5.53
C LYS A 262 10.19 19.21 4.76
N ALA A 263 10.87 19.95 3.90
CA ALA A 263 12.06 19.42 3.22
C ALA A 263 13.19 19.20 4.23
N ASN A 264 13.80 18.02 4.17
CA ASN A 264 15.02 17.67 4.89
C ASN A 264 15.90 16.83 3.96
N PRO A 265 16.77 17.47 3.12
CA PRO A 265 17.59 16.77 2.13
C PRO A 265 18.47 15.65 2.70
N ASN A 266 18.79 15.70 3.99
CA ASN A 266 19.62 14.71 4.69
C ASN A 266 18.79 13.55 5.28
N PHE A 267 17.47 13.54 5.10
CA PHE A 267 16.63 12.45 5.56
C PHE A 267 16.69 11.27 4.58
N GLU A 268 17.39 10.22 4.98
CA GLU A 268 17.65 9.03 4.17
C GLU A 268 16.68 7.90 4.50
N VAL A 269 16.29 7.15 3.48
CA VAL A 269 15.47 5.93 3.56
C VAL A 269 16.15 4.87 2.70
N LYS A 270 16.43 3.69 3.30
CA LYS A 270 17.07 2.53 2.62
C LYS A 270 16.06 1.46 2.24
#